data_c9caccf67735dfc8a934085c9a354bb9
#
_entry.id   c9caccf67735dfc8a934085c9a354bb9
#
_cell.length_a   1.000
_cell.length_b   1.000
_cell.length_c   1.000
_cell.angle_alpha   90.00
_cell.angle_beta   90.00
_cell.angle_gamma   90.00
#
_symmetry.space_group_name_H-M   'P 1'
#
loop_
_entity.id
_entity.type
_entity.pdbx_description
1 polymer ?
#
loop_
_entity_poly.entity_id
_entity_poly.type
_entity_poly.pdbx_seq_one_letter_code
_entity_poly.pdbx_strand_id
1 'polypeptide(L)'
;MSKKRRKLPGTVEQVIKPVVPSEPEKAQIGIEGADHLYREIRIENTVTDEKGEKARLKPGAHVDVTIEADSDATMKKPENS
;
A
#
# COMPACT_ATOMS: atom_id res chain seq x y z
N MET A 1 18.77 14.40 -6.00
CA MET A 1 17.40 14.91 -5.86
C MET A 1 16.70 14.22 -4.72
N SER A 2 15.94 14.98 -3.98
CA SER A 2 15.24 14.42 -2.82
C SER A 2 13.90 13.83 -3.22
N LYS A 3 13.47 12.87 -2.42
CA LYS A 3 12.15 12.27 -2.58
C LYS A 3 11.27 12.64 -1.42
N LYS A 4 9.99 12.78 -1.70
CA LYS A 4 9.00 13.04 -0.68
C LYS A 4 8.31 11.72 -0.35
N ARG A 5 8.10 11.46 0.93
CA ARG A 5 7.58 10.19 1.40
C ARG A 5 6.52 10.36 2.45
N ARG A 6 5.58 9.44 2.47
CA ARG A 6 4.65 9.32 3.58
C ARG A 6 4.39 7.85 3.83
N LYS A 7 4.48 7.44 5.10
CA LYS A 7 4.22 6.07 5.51
C LYS A 7 2.92 6.05 6.30
N LEU A 8 2.05 5.11 5.94
CA LEU A 8 0.75 4.95 6.56
C LEU A 8 0.61 3.53 7.07
N PRO A 9 0.12 3.35 8.31
CA PRO A 9 -0.14 2.00 8.79
C PRO A 9 -1.39 1.44 8.13
N GLY A 10 -1.37 0.14 7.88
CA GLY A 10 -2.51 -0.54 7.28
C GLY A 10 -2.64 -1.95 7.79
N THR A 11 -3.76 -2.56 7.49
CA THR A 11 -4.05 -3.95 7.84
C THR A 11 -4.62 -4.66 6.64
N VAL A 12 -4.12 -5.85 6.37
CA VAL A 12 -4.65 -6.68 5.29
C VAL A 12 -6.00 -7.21 5.72
N GLU A 13 -7.05 -6.74 5.07
CA GLU A 13 -8.42 -7.10 5.42
C GLU A 13 -8.84 -8.43 4.85
N GLN A 14 -8.43 -8.67 3.62
CA GLN A 14 -8.74 -9.92 2.95
C GLN A 14 -7.82 -10.13 1.76
N VAL A 15 -7.75 -11.36 1.35
CA VAL A 15 -7.02 -11.75 0.15
C VAL A 15 -8.08 -12.19 -0.85
N ILE A 16 -8.06 -11.60 -2.02
CA ILE A 16 -9.07 -11.81 -3.06
C ILE A 16 -8.48 -12.70 -4.13
N LYS A 17 -9.06 -13.88 -4.29
CA LYS A 17 -8.63 -14.79 -5.33
C LYS A 17 -9.26 -14.40 -6.66
N PRO A 18 -8.50 -14.50 -7.75
CA PRO A 18 -9.02 -14.10 -9.05
C PRO A 18 -10.09 -15.09 -9.54
N VAL A 19 -11.04 -14.55 -10.30
CA VAL A 19 -12.02 -15.38 -10.98
C VAL A 19 -11.36 -16.09 -12.15
N VAL A 20 -10.42 -15.41 -12.81
CA VAL A 20 -9.69 -15.95 -13.94
C VAL A 20 -8.34 -16.47 -13.43
N PRO A 21 -8.02 -17.76 -13.64
CA PRO A 21 -6.79 -18.34 -13.10
C PRO A 21 -5.48 -17.66 -13.52
N SER A 22 -5.49 -16.97 -14.65
CA SER A 22 -4.29 -16.28 -15.12
C SER A 22 -4.03 -14.94 -14.42
N GLU A 23 -4.98 -14.45 -13.66
CA GLU A 23 -4.80 -13.18 -12.96
C GLU A 23 -4.22 -13.41 -11.57
N PRO A 24 -3.45 -12.44 -11.06
CA PRO A 24 -2.86 -12.58 -9.74
C PRO A 24 -3.88 -12.39 -8.62
N GLU A 25 -3.61 -13.04 -7.51
CA GLU A 25 -4.31 -12.83 -6.26
C GLU A 25 -4.06 -11.41 -5.79
N LYS A 26 -5.05 -10.78 -5.18
CA LYS A 26 -4.91 -9.40 -4.67
C LYS A 26 -5.10 -9.33 -3.18
N ALA A 27 -4.39 -8.39 -2.56
CA ALA A 27 -4.55 -8.10 -1.15
C ALA A 27 -5.30 -6.78 -1.02
N GLN A 28 -6.33 -6.77 -0.20
CA GLN A 28 -7.06 -5.55 0.13
C GLN A 28 -6.56 -5.05 1.46
N ILE A 29 -6.04 -3.83 1.47
CA ILE A 29 -5.43 -3.23 2.64
C ILE A 29 -6.25 -2.03 3.08
N GLY A 30 -6.70 -2.06 4.34
CA GLY A 30 -7.37 -0.93 4.95
C GLY A 30 -6.33 -0.01 5.57
N ILE A 31 -6.35 1.26 5.23
CA ILE A 31 -5.39 2.24 5.70
C ILE A 31 -5.92 2.95 6.92
N GLU A 32 -5.16 2.88 8.01
CA GLU A 32 -5.53 3.52 9.27
C GLU A 32 -5.18 5.00 9.25
N GLY A 33 -5.90 5.77 10.05
CA GLY A 33 -5.61 7.19 10.21
C GLY A 33 -6.14 8.07 9.10
N ALA A 34 -7.00 7.55 8.25
CA ALA A 34 -7.61 8.32 7.18
C ALA A 34 -8.93 8.88 7.68
N ASP A 35 -8.88 9.98 8.39
CA ASP A 35 -10.05 10.72 8.87
C ASP A 35 -11.26 9.86 9.20
N HIS A 36 -12.41 10.29 8.70
CA HIS A 36 -13.66 9.57 8.91
C HIS A 36 -13.93 8.55 7.84
N LEU A 37 -13.23 8.64 6.74
CA LEU A 37 -13.47 7.77 5.62
C LEU A 37 -12.54 6.59 5.68
N TYR A 38 -13.15 5.45 5.66
CA TYR A 38 -12.44 4.22 5.56
C TYR A 38 -11.79 4.15 4.18
N ARG A 39 -10.49 4.01 4.15
CA ARG A 39 -9.78 3.96 2.89
C ARG A 39 -9.15 2.60 2.71
N GLU A 40 -9.27 2.08 1.51
CA GLU A 40 -8.68 0.80 1.20
C GLU A 40 -7.99 0.86 -0.16
N ILE A 41 -6.97 0.02 -0.30
CA ILE A 41 -6.29 -0.15 -1.56
C ILE A 41 -6.23 -1.64 -1.86
N ARG A 42 -6.11 -1.96 -3.13
CA ARG A 42 -5.93 -3.34 -3.58
C ARG A 42 -4.67 -3.42 -4.41
N ILE A 43 -3.83 -4.37 -4.07
CA ILE A 43 -2.57 -4.57 -4.77
C ILE A 43 -2.41 -6.05 -5.09
N GLU A 44 -1.53 -6.35 -6.03
CA GLU A 44 -1.14 -7.72 -6.26
C GLU A 44 -0.50 -8.24 -4.98
N ASN A 45 -0.92 -9.43 -4.53
CA ASN A 45 -0.45 -9.96 -3.26
C ASN A 45 0.90 -10.63 -3.38
N THR A 46 1.91 -9.82 -3.63
CA THR A 46 3.29 -10.29 -3.70
C THR A 46 4.19 -9.25 -3.08
N VAL A 47 4.99 -9.69 -2.11
CA VAL A 47 6.04 -8.85 -1.53
C VAL A 47 7.37 -9.57 -1.69
N THR A 48 8.41 -8.83 -1.96
CA THR A 48 9.71 -9.40 -2.27
C THR A 48 10.74 -8.86 -1.30
N ASP A 49 11.58 -9.74 -0.77
CA ASP A 49 12.64 -9.32 0.15
C ASP A 49 13.89 -8.90 -0.63
N GLU A 50 14.95 -8.55 0.12
CA GLU A 50 16.21 -8.09 -0.47
C GLU A 50 16.87 -9.13 -1.36
N LYS A 51 16.59 -10.39 -1.11
CA LYS A 51 17.17 -11.48 -1.87
C LYS A 51 16.36 -11.88 -3.08
N GLY A 52 15.23 -11.20 -3.30
CA GLY A 52 14.35 -11.52 -4.40
C GLY A 52 13.35 -12.63 -4.11
N GLU A 53 13.28 -13.10 -2.88
CA GLU A 53 12.29 -14.10 -2.51
C GLU A 53 10.93 -13.47 -2.40
N LYS A 54 9.95 -14.11 -2.99
CA LYS A 54 8.58 -13.61 -3.03
C LYS A 54 7.73 -14.29 -1.96
N ALA A 55 6.85 -13.50 -1.38
CA ALA A 55 5.93 -14.00 -0.36
C ALA A 55 4.57 -13.35 -0.53
N ARG A 56 3.57 -13.90 0.13
CA ARG A 56 2.22 -13.36 0.12
C ARG A 56 1.88 -12.83 1.49
N LEU A 57 1.05 -11.81 1.53
CA LEU A 57 0.55 -11.27 2.79
C LEU A 57 -0.60 -12.14 3.28
N LYS A 58 -0.75 -12.23 4.59
CA LYS A 58 -1.83 -12.97 5.23
C LYS A 58 -2.94 -12.02 5.66
N PRO A 59 -4.19 -12.46 5.63
CA PRO A 59 -5.27 -11.66 6.21
C PRO A 59 -4.97 -11.34 7.67
N GLY A 60 -5.23 -10.12 8.08
CA GLY A 60 -4.95 -9.67 9.44
C GLY A 60 -3.55 -9.13 9.65
N ALA A 61 -2.68 -9.22 8.66
CA ALA A 61 -1.31 -8.73 8.80
C ALA A 61 -1.27 -7.22 8.87
N HIS A 62 -0.41 -6.70 9.75
CA HIS A 62 -0.15 -5.26 9.81
C HIS A 62 0.95 -4.93 8.81
N VAL A 63 0.73 -3.89 8.03
CA VAL A 63 1.66 -3.49 6.97
C VAL A 63 1.91 -1.99 7.01
N ASP A 64 2.99 -1.57 6.39
CA ASP A 64 3.26 -0.16 6.17
C ASP A 64 3.04 0.13 4.69
N VAL A 65 2.23 1.14 4.41
CA VAL A 65 2.00 1.59 3.05
C VAL A 65 2.80 2.86 2.84
N THR A 66 3.74 2.83 1.92
CA THR A 66 4.62 3.97 1.66
C THR A 66 4.29 4.59 0.33
N ILE A 67 4.07 5.92 0.36
CA ILE A 67 3.89 6.70 -0.85
C ILE A 67 5.15 7.53 -1.03
N GLU A 68 5.76 7.40 -2.19
CA GLU A 68 7.01 8.10 -2.47
C GLU A 68 6.92 8.76 -3.82
N ALA A 69 7.38 10.01 -3.90
CA ALA A 69 7.37 10.76 -5.14
C ALA A 69 8.63 11.59 -5.25
N ASP A 70 9.09 11.82 -6.47
CA ASP A 70 10.19 12.73 -6.71
C ASP A 70 9.73 14.14 -6.39
N SER A 71 10.66 15.00 -5.98
CA SER A 71 10.33 16.37 -5.61
C SER A 71 9.63 17.13 -6.73
N ASP A 72 10.03 16.90 -7.98
CA ASP A 72 9.45 17.57 -9.12
C ASP A 72 8.03 17.08 -9.45
N ALA A 73 7.62 15.99 -8.84
CA ALA A 73 6.25 15.47 -8.98
C ALA A 73 5.35 15.93 -7.84
N THR A 74 5.81 16.88 -7.04
CA THR A 74 5.04 17.37 -5.90
C THR A 74 4.85 18.87 -6.00
N MET A 75 3.89 19.37 -5.23
CA MET A 75 3.67 20.80 -5.08
C MET A 75 3.84 21.15 -3.61
N LYS A 76 4.37 22.32 -3.36
CA LYS A 76 4.57 22.78 -1.99
C LYS A 76 3.23 22.96 -1.30
N LYS A 77 3.11 22.39 -0.11
CA LYS A 77 1.90 22.54 0.68
C LYS A 77 1.87 23.92 1.32
N PRO A 78 0.73 24.62 1.28
CA PRO A 78 0.61 25.91 1.97
C PRO A 78 0.79 25.75 3.48
N GLU A 79 1.39 26.77 4.11
CA GLU A 79 1.67 26.69 5.54
C GLU A 79 0.45 26.53 6.42
N ASN A 80 -0.69 27.01 5.97
CA ASN A 80 -1.92 26.97 6.76
C ASN A 80 -2.80 25.75 6.48
N SER A 81 -2.28 24.78 5.83
CA SER A 81 -3.07 23.59 5.47
C SER A 81 -2.84 22.43 6.40
#